data_ce25a4a3165528ea0bb3fb673ed75ac7
#
_entry.id   ce25a4a3165528ea0bb3fb673ed75ac7
#
_cell.length_a   1.000
_cell.length_b   1.000
_cell.length_c   1.000
_cell.angle_alpha   90.00
_cell.angle_beta   90.00
_cell.angle_gamma   90.00
#
_symmetry.space_group_name_H-M   'P 1'
#
loop_
_entity.id
_entity.type
_entity.pdbx_description
1 polymer ?
#
loop_
_entity_poly.entity_id
_entity_poly.type
_entity_poly.pdbx_seq_one_letter_code
_entity_poly.pdbx_strand_id
1 'polypeptide(L)'
;APVDLETDLKINEHIHILKYDNDPFNKWDAAQKLYLNCYLKKFNLNIFIKTLRELILKNDIDYSLMALILALPSRNVFENLSNDVDPILIFHRKKDLMKTISLDLQEVLETKALKLYNSGIQNNRSSGERFLLEKLLEYLILVESSIGIEIAKKITTSKNMTLSIIGLKSLCLANNQLALNYLNDFYSKWKKNDLVVEKWFEMMSTLNIKKQGLKLIKNLLTHKDFDYKNPNKLRSVLSTF
;
A
#
# COMPACT_ATOMS: atom_id res chain seq x y z
N ALA A 1 22.44 15.86 0.95
CA ALA A 1 22.26 15.03 -0.23
C ALA A 1 21.97 13.60 0.22
N PRO A 2 21.08 12.87 -0.46
CA PRO A 2 20.90 11.45 -0.16
C PRO A 2 22.24 10.73 -0.38
N VAL A 3 22.59 9.85 0.56
CA VAL A 3 23.85 9.08 0.53
C VAL A 3 23.47 7.61 0.44
N ASP A 4 24.08 6.89 -0.50
CA ASP A 4 24.02 5.44 -0.53
C ASP A 4 25.05 4.89 0.46
N LEU A 5 24.56 4.24 1.51
CA LEU A 5 25.41 3.62 2.52
C LEU A 5 25.72 2.18 2.11
N GLU A 6 26.96 1.94 1.70
CA GLU A 6 27.47 0.59 1.52
C GLU A 6 27.96 0.04 2.88
N THR A 7 27.50 -1.15 3.22
CA THR A 7 27.89 -1.83 4.47
C THR A 7 28.33 -3.26 4.15
N ASP A 8 29.27 -3.78 4.95
CA ASP A 8 29.74 -5.18 4.86
C ASP A 8 28.77 -6.18 5.52
N LEU A 9 27.58 -5.72 5.92
CA LEU A 9 26.58 -6.54 6.60
C LEU A 9 26.09 -7.68 5.69
N LYS A 10 26.17 -8.89 6.20
CA LYS A 10 25.64 -10.07 5.54
C LYS A 10 24.10 -10.10 5.63
N ILE A 11 23.47 -10.77 4.68
CA ILE A 11 21.99 -10.83 4.61
C ILE A 11 21.36 -11.35 5.91
N ASN A 12 21.99 -12.34 6.58
CA ASN A 12 21.49 -12.86 7.86
C ASN A 12 21.58 -11.82 9.01
N GLU A 13 22.50 -10.89 8.93
CA GLU A 13 22.61 -9.81 9.92
C GLU A 13 21.46 -8.82 9.80
N HIS A 14 20.94 -8.60 8.59
CA HIS A 14 19.71 -7.81 8.41
C HIS A 14 18.49 -8.48 9.06
N ILE A 15 18.40 -9.82 9.06
CA ILE A 15 17.35 -10.54 9.83
C ILE A 15 17.51 -10.27 11.33
N HIS A 16 18.74 -10.29 11.84
CA HIS A 16 19.02 -10.02 13.25
C HIS A 16 18.64 -8.59 13.63
N ILE A 17 19.06 -7.59 12.83
CA ILE A 17 18.71 -6.18 13.02
C ILE A 17 17.19 -6.01 13.00
N LEU A 18 16.51 -6.55 11.99
CA LEU A 18 15.06 -6.45 11.87
C LEU A 18 14.32 -6.99 13.11
N LYS A 19 14.82 -8.06 13.72
CA LYS A 19 14.18 -8.70 14.89
C LYS A 19 14.51 -8.00 16.20
N TYR A 20 15.77 -7.57 16.40
CA TYR A 20 16.32 -7.30 17.72
C TYR A 20 16.88 -5.90 17.91
N ASP A 21 17.14 -5.13 16.85
CA ASP A 21 17.60 -3.76 17.01
C ASP A 21 16.56 -2.92 17.75
N ASN A 22 17.01 -1.93 18.51
CA ASN A 22 16.13 -1.00 19.23
C ASN A 22 15.76 0.21 18.38
N ASP A 23 16.55 0.52 17.34
CA ASP A 23 16.31 1.66 16.47
C ASP A 23 15.29 1.34 15.38
N PRO A 24 14.15 2.07 15.30
CA PRO A 24 13.13 1.86 14.30
C PRO A 24 13.63 2.05 12.86
N PHE A 25 14.58 2.97 12.63
CA PHE A 25 15.14 3.21 11.31
C PHE A 25 15.98 2.03 10.85
N ASN A 26 16.83 1.48 11.71
CA ASN A 26 17.63 0.29 11.39
C ASN A 26 16.74 -0.90 11.04
N LYS A 27 15.64 -1.11 11.78
CA LYS A 27 14.66 -2.16 11.47
C LYS A 27 14.01 -1.96 10.10
N TRP A 28 13.59 -0.74 9.82
CA TRP A 28 13.01 -0.41 8.53
C TRP A 28 14.01 -0.63 7.39
N ASP A 29 15.22 -0.10 7.50
CA ASP A 29 16.27 -0.23 6.49
C ASP A 29 16.63 -1.70 6.24
N ALA A 30 16.76 -2.51 7.31
CA ALA A 30 16.98 -3.94 7.19
C ALA A 30 15.85 -4.64 6.43
N ALA A 31 14.58 -4.29 6.69
CA ALA A 31 13.45 -4.81 5.94
C ALA A 31 13.52 -4.43 4.45
N GLN A 32 13.85 -3.16 4.13
CA GLN A 32 14.00 -2.69 2.74
C GLN A 32 15.09 -3.48 2.01
N LYS A 33 16.25 -3.69 2.63
CA LYS A 33 17.35 -4.50 2.07
C LYS A 33 16.97 -5.96 1.87
N LEU A 34 16.20 -6.56 2.79
CA LEU A 34 15.69 -7.92 2.66
C LEU A 34 14.70 -8.06 1.50
N TYR A 35 13.77 -7.11 1.32
CA TYR A 35 12.90 -7.07 0.14
C TYR A 35 13.69 -7.03 -1.16
N LEU A 36 14.71 -6.17 -1.26
CA LEU A 36 15.56 -6.08 -2.45
C LEU A 36 16.31 -7.37 -2.73
N ASN A 37 16.87 -8.01 -1.71
CA ASN A 37 17.58 -9.27 -1.86
C ASN A 37 16.64 -10.41 -2.27
N CYS A 38 15.41 -10.45 -1.76
CA CYS A 38 14.38 -11.40 -2.22
C CYS A 38 13.97 -11.13 -3.67
N TYR A 39 13.77 -9.87 -4.05
CA TYR A 39 13.47 -9.47 -5.43
C TYR A 39 14.57 -9.88 -6.40
N LEU A 40 15.83 -9.72 -6.03
CA LEU A 40 17.02 -10.13 -6.79
C LEU A 40 17.30 -11.64 -6.74
N LYS A 41 16.49 -12.42 -6.00
CA LYS A 41 16.68 -13.86 -5.73
C LYS A 41 18.03 -14.18 -5.04
N LYS A 42 18.63 -13.22 -4.35
CA LYS A 42 19.86 -13.38 -3.57
C LYS A 42 19.61 -13.88 -2.15
N PHE A 43 18.36 -13.91 -1.71
CA PHE A 43 17.96 -14.38 -0.40
C PHE A 43 16.69 -15.24 -0.46
N ASN A 44 16.59 -16.22 0.47
CA ASN A 44 15.44 -17.10 0.53
C ASN A 44 14.22 -16.38 1.10
N LEU A 45 13.20 -16.21 0.27
CA LEU A 45 11.96 -15.53 0.61
C LEU A 45 11.23 -16.16 1.80
N ASN A 46 11.28 -17.50 1.94
CA ASN A 46 10.59 -18.21 3.04
C ASN A 46 11.17 -17.84 4.41
N ILE A 47 12.48 -17.59 4.50
CA ILE A 47 13.12 -17.13 5.75
C ILE A 47 12.61 -15.74 6.10
N PHE A 48 12.50 -14.85 5.12
CA PHE A 48 11.98 -13.50 5.33
C PHE A 48 10.50 -13.52 5.71
N ILE A 49 9.67 -14.32 5.03
CA ILE A 49 8.25 -14.50 5.36
C ILE A 49 8.07 -15.00 6.80
N LYS A 50 8.86 -16.00 7.22
CA LYS A 50 8.84 -16.47 8.61
C LYS A 50 9.16 -15.33 9.59
N THR A 51 10.14 -14.48 9.27
CA THR A 51 10.49 -13.32 10.10
C THR A 51 9.35 -12.31 10.16
N LEU A 52 8.72 -12.00 9.03
CA LEU A 52 7.56 -11.10 9.00
C LEU A 52 6.40 -11.66 9.83
N ARG A 53 6.12 -12.97 9.74
CA ARG A 53 5.10 -13.63 10.55
C ARG A 53 5.36 -13.46 12.05
N GLU A 54 6.58 -13.71 12.50
CA GLU A 54 6.95 -13.52 13.90
C GLU A 54 6.76 -12.07 14.37
N LEU A 55 7.10 -11.08 13.52
CA LEU A 55 6.94 -9.66 13.84
C LEU A 55 5.47 -9.23 13.89
N ILE A 56 4.64 -9.68 12.95
CA ILE A 56 3.20 -9.35 12.90
C ILE A 56 2.48 -9.90 14.13
N LEU A 57 2.88 -11.08 14.61
CA LEU A 57 2.30 -11.70 15.81
C LEU A 57 2.72 -11.02 17.11
N LYS A 58 3.83 -10.30 17.14
CA LYS A 58 4.23 -9.50 18.31
C LYS A 58 3.23 -8.38 18.57
N ASN A 59 2.98 -8.09 19.86
CA ASN A 59 2.08 -7.02 20.27
C ASN A 59 2.81 -5.75 20.73
N ASP A 60 4.13 -5.80 20.85
CA ASP A 60 5.00 -4.75 21.36
C ASP A 60 5.64 -3.86 20.28
N ILE A 61 5.39 -4.16 19.00
CA ILE A 61 5.90 -3.33 17.90
C ILE A 61 4.91 -2.18 17.63
N ASP A 62 5.45 -0.97 17.53
CA ASP A 62 4.68 0.20 17.11
C ASP A 62 3.99 -0.03 15.77
N TYR A 63 2.73 0.37 15.67
CA TYR A 63 1.91 0.13 14.46
C TYR A 63 2.44 0.86 13.24
N SER A 64 3.00 2.07 13.40
CA SER A 64 3.59 2.82 12.29
C SER A 64 4.85 2.15 11.78
N LEU A 65 5.70 1.67 12.70
CA LEU A 65 6.89 0.90 12.34
C LEU A 65 6.52 -0.41 11.62
N MET A 66 5.51 -1.14 12.11
CA MET A 66 5.06 -2.36 11.44
C MET A 66 4.54 -2.07 10.03
N ALA A 67 3.80 -0.98 9.84
CA ALA A 67 3.34 -0.56 8.53
C ALA A 67 4.52 -0.25 7.58
N LEU A 68 5.56 0.41 8.08
CA LEU A 68 6.78 0.69 7.32
C LEU A 68 7.58 -0.57 6.98
N ILE A 69 7.67 -1.52 7.91
CA ILE A 69 8.31 -2.83 7.67
C ILE A 69 7.55 -3.62 6.58
N LEU A 70 6.22 -3.56 6.56
CA LEU A 70 5.41 -4.22 5.54
C LEU A 70 5.40 -3.47 4.19
N ALA A 71 5.81 -2.21 4.14
CA ALA A 71 5.88 -1.46 2.90
C ALA A 71 7.06 -1.91 2.04
N LEU A 72 6.80 -2.35 0.79
CA LEU A 72 7.87 -2.64 -0.17
C LEU A 72 8.65 -1.36 -0.52
N PRO A 73 9.93 -1.47 -0.88
CA PRO A 73 10.70 -0.35 -1.40
C PRO A 73 9.99 0.40 -2.51
N SER A 74 10.22 1.71 -2.59
CA SER A 74 9.63 2.54 -3.63
C SER A 74 10.09 2.09 -5.02
N ARG A 75 9.34 2.46 -6.06
CA ARG A 75 9.67 2.12 -7.44
C ARG A 75 11.09 2.57 -7.83
N ASN A 76 11.46 3.79 -7.46
CA ASN A 76 12.79 4.35 -7.79
C ASN A 76 13.95 3.49 -7.26
N VAL A 77 13.78 2.87 -6.09
CA VAL A 77 14.80 1.97 -5.52
C VAL A 77 15.02 0.75 -6.41
N PHE A 78 13.96 0.19 -6.99
CA PHE A 78 14.08 -0.94 -7.93
C PHE A 78 14.64 -0.51 -9.29
N GLU A 79 14.29 0.68 -9.76
CA GLU A 79 14.81 1.26 -11.01
C GLU A 79 16.33 1.48 -10.93
N ASN A 80 16.85 1.91 -9.78
CA ASN A 80 18.28 2.12 -9.55
C ASN A 80 19.10 0.83 -9.48
N LEU A 81 18.48 -0.36 -9.49
CA LEU A 81 19.20 -1.63 -9.49
C LEU A 81 19.79 -2.02 -10.85
N SER A 82 19.40 -1.35 -11.92
CA SER A 82 19.84 -1.67 -13.30
C SER A 82 19.95 -0.41 -14.14
N ASN A 83 20.95 -0.39 -15.03
CA ASN A 83 21.08 0.67 -16.04
C ASN A 83 20.04 0.54 -17.16
N ASP A 84 19.49 -0.67 -17.37
CA ASP A 84 18.44 -0.96 -18.33
C ASP A 84 17.13 -1.20 -17.55
N VAL A 85 16.30 -0.14 -17.47
CA VAL A 85 15.09 -0.12 -16.65
C VAL A 85 13.89 -0.55 -17.49
N ASP A 86 13.31 -1.71 -17.17
CA ASP A 86 11.99 -2.14 -17.65
C ASP A 86 10.93 -1.92 -16.57
N PRO A 87 10.13 -0.84 -16.65
CA PRO A 87 9.11 -0.54 -15.65
C PRO A 87 8.02 -1.62 -15.54
N ILE A 88 7.69 -2.30 -16.64
CA ILE A 88 6.67 -3.35 -16.67
C ILE A 88 7.18 -4.58 -15.93
N LEU A 89 8.42 -4.98 -16.19
CA LEU A 89 9.06 -6.09 -15.49
C LEU A 89 9.18 -5.83 -13.98
N ILE A 90 9.59 -4.61 -13.59
CA ILE A 90 9.65 -4.21 -12.18
C ILE A 90 8.27 -4.33 -11.54
N PHE A 91 7.23 -3.80 -12.19
CA PHE A 91 5.85 -3.89 -11.69
C PHE A 91 5.41 -5.33 -11.46
N HIS A 92 5.61 -6.22 -12.44
CA HIS A 92 5.21 -7.62 -12.32
C HIS A 92 5.98 -8.34 -11.22
N ARG A 93 7.31 -8.19 -11.17
CA ARG A 93 8.13 -8.83 -10.12
C ARG A 93 7.79 -8.35 -8.71
N LYS A 94 7.54 -7.05 -8.53
CA LYS A 94 7.08 -6.51 -7.23
C LYS A 94 5.72 -7.11 -6.85
N LYS A 95 4.79 -7.17 -7.80
CA LYS A 95 3.46 -7.74 -7.58
C LYS A 95 3.54 -9.22 -7.22
N ASP A 96 4.39 -10.00 -7.90
CA ASP A 96 4.58 -11.42 -7.62
C ASP A 96 5.21 -11.65 -6.25
N LEU A 97 6.22 -10.87 -5.87
CA LEU A 97 6.83 -10.90 -4.55
C LEU A 97 5.78 -10.61 -3.46
N MET A 98 5.02 -9.54 -3.61
CA MET A 98 3.98 -9.17 -2.67
C MET A 98 2.89 -10.24 -2.59
N LYS A 99 2.47 -10.81 -3.73
CA LYS A 99 1.46 -11.87 -3.79
C LYS A 99 1.92 -13.13 -3.06
N THR A 100 3.18 -13.54 -3.24
CA THR A 100 3.73 -14.70 -2.53
C THR A 100 3.71 -14.49 -1.02
N ILE A 101 4.16 -13.32 -0.55
CA ILE A 101 4.09 -12.95 0.87
C ILE A 101 2.64 -12.94 1.37
N SER A 102 1.70 -12.39 0.58
CA SER A 102 0.28 -12.33 0.93
C SER A 102 -0.33 -13.70 1.14
N LEU A 103 -0.06 -14.63 0.24
CA LEU A 103 -0.60 -16.00 0.31
C LEU A 103 -0.09 -16.75 1.56
N ASP A 104 1.21 -16.65 1.84
CA ASP A 104 1.82 -17.30 2.99
C ASP A 104 1.37 -16.71 4.33
N LEU A 105 1.13 -15.40 4.38
CA LEU A 105 0.78 -14.69 5.60
C LEU A 105 -0.72 -14.41 5.75
N GLN A 106 -1.57 -14.88 4.83
CA GLN A 106 -2.97 -14.48 4.74
C GLN A 106 -3.70 -14.54 6.08
N GLU A 107 -3.67 -15.68 6.77
CA GLU A 107 -4.35 -15.89 8.04
C GLU A 107 -3.91 -14.90 9.12
N VAL A 108 -2.59 -14.65 9.22
CA VAL A 108 -2.03 -13.72 10.22
C VAL A 108 -2.40 -12.29 9.90
N LEU A 109 -2.38 -11.91 8.61
CA LEU A 109 -2.78 -10.58 8.15
C LEU A 109 -4.27 -10.35 8.39
N GLU A 110 -5.14 -11.32 8.10
CA GLU A 110 -6.58 -11.27 8.35
C GLU A 110 -6.89 -11.10 9.84
N THR A 111 -6.24 -11.90 10.68
CA THR A 111 -6.40 -11.82 12.15
C THR A 111 -5.99 -10.45 12.67
N LYS A 112 -4.85 -9.91 12.21
CA LYS A 112 -4.38 -8.59 12.62
C LYS A 112 -5.29 -7.46 12.12
N ALA A 113 -5.78 -7.54 10.88
CA ALA A 113 -6.70 -6.57 10.31
C ALA A 113 -8.05 -6.56 11.05
N LEU A 114 -8.62 -7.73 11.35
CA LEU A 114 -9.83 -7.87 12.16
C LEU A 114 -9.65 -7.29 13.57
N LYS A 115 -8.52 -7.58 14.22
CA LYS A 115 -8.21 -7.04 15.55
C LYS A 115 -8.18 -5.51 15.53
N LEU A 116 -7.51 -4.90 14.54
CA LEU A 116 -7.47 -3.44 14.38
C LEU A 116 -8.86 -2.86 14.09
N TYR A 117 -9.61 -3.48 13.19
CA TYR A 117 -10.96 -3.04 12.86
C TYR A 117 -11.90 -3.09 14.08
N ASN A 118 -11.88 -4.19 14.84
CA ASN A 118 -12.76 -4.41 16.00
C ASN A 118 -12.31 -3.60 17.23
N SER A 119 -11.05 -3.17 17.34
CA SER A 119 -10.58 -2.32 18.45
C SER A 119 -11.16 -0.90 18.46
N GLY A 120 -12.06 -0.58 17.52
CA GLY A 120 -12.70 0.73 17.42
C GLY A 120 -11.84 1.77 16.69
N ILE A 121 -11.07 1.35 15.70
CA ILE A 121 -10.26 2.23 14.84
C ILE A 121 -11.08 3.40 14.24
N GLN A 122 -12.42 3.23 14.15
CA GLN A 122 -13.34 4.26 13.69
C GLN A 122 -13.47 5.44 14.67
N ASN A 123 -13.11 5.24 15.93
CA ASN A 123 -13.25 6.23 17.00
C ASN A 123 -12.04 7.18 17.12
N ASN A 124 -11.39 7.50 16.02
CA ASN A 124 -10.32 8.50 15.94
C ASN A 124 -9.03 8.14 16.69
N ARG A 125 -8.75 6.85 16.87
CA ARG A 125 -7.51 6.37 17.48
C ARG A 125 -6.30 6.58 16.56
N SER A 126 -5.14 6.16 16.98
CA SER A 126 -3.83 6.55 16.45
C SER A 126 -3.71 6.47 14.92
N SER A 127 -2.94 7.39 14.33
CA SER A 127 -2.61 7.37 12.91
C SER A 127 -1.87 6.09 12.51
N GLY A 128 -1.06 5.53 13.41
CA GLY A 128 -0.33 4.28 13.20
C GLY A 128 -1.23 3.07 12.98
N GLU A 129 -2.34 2.97 13.73
CA GLU A 129 -3.33 1.90 13.52
C GLU A 129 -3.95 1.96 12.11
N ARG A 130 -4.32 3.16 11.65
CA ARG A 130 -4.87 3.37 10.31
C ARG A 130 -3.83 3.08 9.22
N PHE A 131 -2.60 3.50 9.43
CA PHE A 131 -1.51 3.22 8.49
C PHE A 131 -1.22 1.72 8.39
N LEU A 132 -1.19 1.01 9.53
CA LEU A 132 -1.03 -0.45 9.50
C LEU A 132 -2.21 -1.12 8.82
N LEU A 133 -3.46 -0.71 9.11
CA LEU A 133 -4.63 -1.28 8.43
C LEU A 133 -4.57 -1.08 6.91
N GLU A 134 -4.14 0.09 6.42
CA GLU A 134 -3.92 0.33 4.99
C GLU A 134 -2.97 -0.70 4.40
N LYS A 135 -1.81 -0.92 5.04
CA LYS A 135 -0.83 -1.91 4.56
C LYS A 135 -1.34 -3.34 4.60
N LEU A 136 -2.03 -3.74 5.66
CA LEU A 136 -2.63 -5.07 5.73
C LEU A 136 -3.66 -5.28 4.61
N LEU A 137 -4.49 -4.29 4.33
CA LEU A 137 -5.47 -4.37 3.24
C LEU A 137 -4.81 -4.44 1.86
N GLU A 138 -3.70 -3.75 1.61
CA GLU A 138 -2.94 -3.87 0.35
C GLU A 138 -2.55 -5.33 0.07
N TYR A 139 -2.07 -6.07 1.08
CA TYR A 139 -1.73 -7.49 0.96
C TYR A 139 -2.96 -8.37 0.79
N LEU A 140 -3.99 -8.17 1.61
CA LEU A 140 -5.20 -8.99 1.61
C LEU A 140 -6.00 -8.86 0.32
N ILE A 141 -6.09 -7.66 -0.23
CA ILE A 141 -6.79 -7.40 -1.49
C ILE A 141 -6.07 -8.06 -2.67
N LEU A 142 -4.75 -8.12 -2.65
CA LEU A 142 -3.97 -8.75 -3.72
C LEU A 142 -4.26 -10.26 -3.88
N VAL A 143 -4.69 -10.91 -2.80
CA VAL A 143 -5.09 -12.33 -2.79
C VAL A 143 -6.61 -12.52 -2.69
N GLU A 144 -7.37 -11.45 -2.93
CA GLU A 144 -8.84 -11.47 -2.94
C GLU A 144 -9.46 -11.99 -1.63
N SER A 145 -8.80 -11.70 -0.48
CA SER A 145 -9.33 -12.06 0.84
C SER A 145 -10.72 -11.49 1.05
N SER A 146 -11.69 -12.37 1.35
CA SER A 146 -13.07 -11.97 1.66
C SER A 146 -13.14 -11.06 2.89
N ILE A 147 -12.32 -11.33 3.91
CA ILE A 147 -12.20 -10.52 5.12
C ILE A 147 -11.64 -9.15 4.79
N GLY A 148 -10.57 -9.08 3.99
CA GLY A 148 -9.99 -7.81 3.55
C GLY A 148 -10.97 -6.94 2.77
N ILE A 149 -11.70 -7.53 1.83
CA ILE A 149 -12.73 -6.86 1.04
C ILE A 149 -13.89 -6.37 1.92
N GLU A 150 -14.33 -7.18 2.89
CA GLU A 150 -15.41 -6.79 3.79
C GLU A 150 -15.00 -5.63 4.71
N ILE A 151 -13.81 -5.66 5.29
CA ILE A 151 -13.28 -4.53 6.08
C ILE A 151 -13.20 -3.28 5.20
N ALA A 152 -12.64 -3.38 3.98
CA ALA A 152 -12.56 -2.27 3.05
C ALA A 152 -13.93 -1.65 2.78
N LYS A 153 -14.96 -2.45 2.48
CA LYS A 153 -16.34 -1.97 2.30
C LYS A 153 -16.86 -1.22 3.53
N LYS A 154 -16.68 -1.78 4.72
CA LYS A 154 -17.18 -1.17 5.96
C LYS A 154 -16.54 0.17 6.27
N ILE A 155 -15.22 0.32 6.03
CA ILE A 155 -14.52 1.58 6.33
C ILE A 155 -14.74 2.67 5.28
N THR A 156 -15.23 2.37 4.05
CA THR A 156 -15.56 3.42 3.06
C THR A 156 -16.62 4.38 3.57
N THR A 157 -17.53 3.92 4.40
CA THR A 157 -18.63 4.73 4.98
C THR A 157 -18.26 5.40 6.30
N SER A 158 -17.02 5.26 6.74
CA SER A 158 -16.54 5.86 7.99
C SER A 158 -16.69 7.38 7.99
N LYS A 159 -16.96 7.96 9.16
CA LYS A 159 -16.90 9.41 9.37
C LYS A 159 -15.47 9.93 9.35
N ASN A 160 -14.48 9.08 9.60
CA ASN A 160 -13.07 9.43 9.50
C ASN A 160 -12.63 9.39 8.02
N MET A 161 -12.23 10.55 7.49
CA MET A 161 -11.84 10.71 6.09
C MET A 161 -10.67 9.78 5.69
N THR A 162 -9.68 9.60 6.55
CA THR A 162 -8.53 8.72 6.27
C THR A 162 -8.99 7.27 6.08
N LEU A 163 -9.85 6.76 6.97
CA LEU A 163 -10.40 5.40 6.83
C LEU A 163 -11.26 5.26 5.58
N SER A 164 -12.11 6.25 5.29
CA SER A 164 -12.91 6.23 4.07
C SER A 164 -12.04 6.15 2.81
N ILE A 165 -10.96 6.92 2.74
CA ILE A 165 -10.00 6.89 1.63
C ILE A 165 -9.27 5.53 1.58
N ILE A 166 -8.83 4.98 2.70
CA ILE A 166 -8.20 3.65 2.76
C ILE A 166 -9.14 2.58 2.19
N GLY A 167 -10.41 2.57 2.62
CA GLY A 167 -11.40 1.64 2.10
C GLY A 167 -11.62 1.77 0.60
N LEU A 168 -11.76 3.01 0.11
CA LEU A 168 -11.94 3.28 -1.32
C LEU A 168 -10.72 2.84 -2.15
N LYS A 169 -9.50 3.18 -1.74
CA LYS A 169 -8.26 2.74 -2.40
C LYS A 169 -8.18 1.20 -2.45
N SER A 170 -8.50 0.53 -1.36
CA SER A 170 -8.54 -0.93 -1.29
C SER A 170 -9.55 -1.53 -2.28
N LEU A 171 -10.76 -0.96 -2.36
CA LEU A 171 -11.78 -1.42 -3.30
C LEU A 171 -11.40 -1.14 -4.77
N CYS A 172 -10.69 -0.05 -5.05
CA CYS A 172 -10.16 0.22 -6.40
C CYS A 172 -9.19 -0.89 -6.85
N LEU A 173 -8.41 -1.44 -5.93
CA LEU A 173 -7.50 -2.56 -6.21
C LEU A 173 -8.23 -3.90 -6.36
N ALA A 174 -9.32 -4.12 -5.60
CA ALA A 174 -10.06 -5.38 -5.55
C ALA A 174 -11.00 -5.56 -6.75
N ASN A 175 -11.89 -4.62 -6.98
CA ASN A 175 -12.97 -4.74 -7.96
C ASN A 175 -13.42 -3.38 -8.49
N ASN A 176 -13.17 -3.15 -9.75
CA ASN A 176 -13.42 -1.87 -10.40
C ASN A 176 -14.90 -1.47 -10.40
N GLN A 177 -15.83 -2.42 -10.63
CA GLN A 177 -17.25 -2.10 -10.68
C GLN A 177 -17.81 -1.72 -9.30
N LEU A 178 -17.41 -2.46 -8.26
CA LEU A 178 -17.80 -2.14 -6.89
C LEU A 178 -17.22 -0.80 -6.44
N ALA A 179 -15.93 -0.56 -6.76
CA ALA A 179 -15.25 0.68 -6.44
C ALA A 179 -15.93 1.90 -7.08
N LEU A 180 -16.36 1.78 -8.34
CA LEU A 180 -17.03 2.88 -9.05
C LEU A 180 -18.28 3.38 -8.32
N ASN A 181 -19.10 2.49 -7.77
CA ASN A 181 -20.30 2.90 -7.04
C ASN A 181 -19.92 3.74 -5.80
N TYR A 182 -18.98 3.24 -4.98
CA TYR A 182 -18.51 3.96 -3.79
C TYR A 182 -17.79 5.27 -4.14
N LEU A 183 -17.03 5.31 -5.24
CA LEU A 183 -16.37 6.54 -5.69
C LEU A 183 -17.37 7.61 -6.17
N ASN A 184 -18.46 7.19 -6.84
CA ASN A 184 -19.52 8.12 -7.25
C ASN A 184 -20.26 8.69 -6.03
N ASP A 185 -20.53 7.87 -5.02
CA ASP A 185 -21.12 8.32 -3.76
C ASP A 185 -20.17 9.29 -3.03
N PHE A 186 -18.89 8.95 -2.97
CA PHE A 186 -17.86 9.79 -2.37
C PHE A 186 -17.77 11.15 -3.08
N TYR A 187 -17.70 11.16 -4.42
CA TYR A 187 -17.69 12.40 -5.19
C TYR A 187 -18.97 13.21 -4.95
N SER A 188 -20.15 12.60 -5.00
CA SER A 188 -21.44 13.27 -4.79
C SER A 188 -21.49 13.99 -3.45
N LYS A 189 -20.95 13.36 -2.41
CA LYS A 189 -20.86 13.91 -1.05
C LYS A 189 -19.87 15.08 -0.95
N TRP A 190 -18.73 15.00 -1.64
CA TRP A 190 -17.59 15.88 -1.41
C TRP A 190 -17.27 16.83 -2.55
N LYS A 191 -18.04 16.86 -3.64
CA LYS A 191 -17.78 17.67 -4.85
C LYS A 191 -17.63 19.18 -4.63
N LYS A 192 -18.03 19.69 -3.45
CA LYS A 192 -17.84 21.10 -3.06
C LYS A 192 -16.50 21.36 -2.37
N ASN A 193 -15.69 20.34 -2.13
CA ASN A 193 -14.39 20.47 -1.46
C ASN A 193 -13.28 20.04 -2.42
N ASP A 194 -12.56 21.01 -2.98
CA ASP A 194 -11.53 20.79 -4.01
C ASP A 194 -10.44 19.84 -3.56
N LEU A 195 -9.97 19.92 -2.31
CA LEU A 195 -8.92 19.02 -1.79
C LEU A 195 -9.39 17.56 -1.72
N VAL A 196 -10.68 17.34 -1.46
CA VAL A 196 -11.26 15.99 -1.43
C VAL A 196 -11.52 15.48 -2.85
N VAL A 197 -11.89 16.37 -3.77
CA VAL A 197 -12.04 16.04 -5.20
C VAL A 197 -10.70 15.64 -5.83
N GLU A 198 -9.58 16.24 -5.41
CA GLU A 198 -8.23 15.78 -5.80
C GLU A 198 -7.99 14.32 -5.39
N LYS A 199 -8.41 13.90 -4.18
CA LYS A 199 -8.32 12.50 -3.75
C LYS A 199 -9.21 11.57 -4.55
N TRP A 200 -10.39 12.05 -4.96
CA TRP A 200 -11.25 11.29 -5.84
C TRP A 200 -10.61 11.09 -7.23
N PHE A 201 -9.99 12.12 -7.82
CA PHE A 201 -9.24 12.00 -9.07
C PHE A 201 -8.09 10.97 -8.94
N GLU A 202 -7.32 11.03 -7.86
CA GLU A 202 -6.25 10.07 -7.56
C GLU A 202 -6.79 8.62 -7.56
N MET A 203 -7.87 8.36 -6.83
CA MET A 203 -8.46 7.02 -6.74
C MET A 203 -9.09 6.57 -8.07
N MET A 204 -9.76 7.45 -8.81
CA MET A 204 -10.28 7.13 -10.14
C MET A 204 -9.17 6.76 -11.12
N SER A 205 -8.01 7.41 -11.04
CA SER A 205 -6.86 7.15 -11.93
C SER A 205 -6.20 5.79 -11.65
N THR A 206 -6.35 5.23 -10.45
CA THR A 206 -5.84 3.89 -10.10
C THR A 206 -6.73 2.76 -10.57
N LEU A 207 -7.95 3.04 -11.06
CA LEU A 207 -8.87 2.02 -11.54
C LEU A 207 -8.33 1.33 -12.78
N ASN A 208 -7.92 0.09 -12.64
CA ASN A 208 -7.48 -0.73 -13.76
C ASN A 208 -8.69 -1.36 -14.49
N ILE A 209 -9.40 -0.54 -15.25
CA ILE A 209 -10.46 -1.05 -16.12
C ILE A 209 -9.79 -1.68 -17.34
N LYS A 210 -9.83 -3.02 -17.43
CA LYS A 210 -9.21 -3.81 -18.51
C LYS A 210 -9.36 -3.11 -19.87
N LYS A 211 -8.23 -2.77 -20.51
CA LYS A 211 -8.13 -2.10 -21.83
C LYS A 211 -8.77 -0.70 -21.96
N GLN A 212 -9.24 -0.08 -20.87
CA GLN A 212 -9.90 1.23 -20.90
C GLN A 212 -9.19 2.30 -20.07
N GLY A 213 -8.02 2.02 -19.48
CA GLY A 213 -7.30 2.96 -18.60
C GLY A 213 -7.08 4.32 -19.28
N LEU A 214 -6.53 4.35 -20.50
CA LEU A 214 -6.34 5.60 -21.24
C LEU A 214 -7.65 6.35 -21.52
N LYS A 215 -8.76 5.63 -21.81
CA LYS A 215 -10.07 6.27 -22.02
C LYS A 215 -10.57 6.89 -20.72
N LEU A 216 -10.39 6.20 -19.59
CA LEU A 216 -10.74 6.73 -18.28
C LEU A 216 -9.95 8.01 -17.97
N ILE A 217 -8.62 8.00 -18.15
CA ILE A 217 -7.78 9.19 -17.94
C ILE A 217 -8.23 10.35 -18.83
N LYS A 218 -8.48 10.12 -20.12
CA LYS A 218 -9.01 11.16 -21.01
C LYS A 218 -10.34 11.74 -20.51
N ASN A 219 -11.22 10.90 -20.00
CA ASN A 219 -12.49 11.36 -19.41
C ASN A 219 -12.27 12.18 -18.14
N LEU A 220 -11.30 11.82 -17.29
CA LEU A 220 -10.97 12.59 -16.09
C LEU A 220 -10.39 13.95 -16.44
N LEU A 221 -9.54 14.03 -17.47
CA LEU A 221 -8.97 15.30 -17.93
C LEU A 221 -10.02 16.27 -18.54
N THR A 222 -11.18 15.76 -18.98
CA THR A 222 -12.31 16.56 -19.46
C THR A 222 -13.41 16.74 -18.43
N HIS A 223 -13.20 16.26 -17.22
CA HIS A 223 -14.20 16.41 -16.15
C HIS A 223 -14.36 17.87 -15.74
N LYS A 224 -15.58 18.30 -15.46
CA LYS A 224 -15.92 19.71 -15.13
C LYS A 224 -15.13 20.30 -13.95
N ASP A 225 -14.74 19.47 -12.98
CA ASP A 225 -13.97 19.89 -11.80
C ASP A 225 -12.46 19.73 -12.01
N PHE A 226 -12.02 19.28 -13.19
CA PHE A 226 -10.62 19.22 -13.53
C PHE A 226 -10.12 20.55 -14.05
N ASP A 227 -9.04 21.06 -13.48
CA ASP A 227 -8.36 22.25 -13.94
C ASP A 227 -6.87 21.94 -14.18
N TYR A 228 -6.44 21.95 -15.44
CA TYR A 228 -5.05 21.68 -15.82
C TYR A 228 -4.06 22.77 -15.36
N LYS A 229 -4.54 23.94 -14.98
CA LYS A 229 -3.73 25.02 -14.39
C LYS A 229 -3.46 24.78 -12.90
N ASN A 230 -4.26 23.93 -12.25
CA ASN A 230 -4.02 23.53 -10.88
C ASN A 230 -3.04 22.34 -10.84
N PRO A 231 -1.80 22.53 -10.35
CA PRO A 231 -0.79 21.47 -10.35
C PRO A 231 -1.19 20.26 -9.49
N ASN A 232 -2.00 20.43 -8.44
CA ASN A 232 -2.47 19.33 -7.61
C ASN A 232 -3.49 18.47 -8.35
N LYS A 233 -4.44 19.08 -9.07
CA LYS A 233 -5.39 18.33 -9.91
C LYS A 233 -4.67 17.58 -11.03
N LEU A 234 -3.68 18.21 -11.66
CA LEU A 234 -2.87 17.54 -12.68
C LEU A 234 -2.12 16.34 -12.12
N ARG A 235 -1.44 16.50 -10.97
CA ARG A 235 -0.73 15.42 -10.30
C ARG A 235 -1.66 14.29 -9.86
N SER A 236 -2.85 14.61 -9.34
CA SER A 236 -3.80 13.59 -8.87
C SER A 236 -4.25 12.63 -9.97
N VAL A 237 -4.22 13.05 -11.23
CA VAL A 237 -4.55 12.19 -12.37
C VAL A 237 -3.30 11.52 -12.95
N LEU A 238 -2.23 12.29 -13.22
CA LEU A 238 -1.10 11.79 -14.00
C LEU A 238 -0.03 11.06 -13.17
N SER A 239 0.13 11.39 -11.88
CA SER A 239 1.16 10.73 -11.05
C SER A 239 0.74 9.33 -10.58
N THR A 240 -0.54 9.00 -10.66
CA THR A 240 -1.10 7.70 -10.24
C THR A 240 -1.34 6.76 -11.42
N PHE A 241 -1.37 7.29 -12.63
CA PHE A 241 -1.45 6.52 -13.88
C PHE A 241 -0.07 6.01 -14.31
#